data_8285c809ea81832c7b07f60eca5ec09d
#
_entry.id   8285c809ea81832c7b07f60eca5ec09d
#
_cell.length_a   1.000
_cell.length_b   1.000
_cell.length_c   1.000
_cell.angle_alpha   90.00
_cell.angle_beta   90.00
_cell.angle_gamma   90.00
#
_symmetry.space_group_name_H-M   'P 1'
#
loop_
_entity.id
_entity.type
_entity.pdbx_description
1 polymer ?
#
loop_
_entity_poly.entity_id
_entity_poly.type
_entity_poly.pdbx_seq_one_letter_code
_entity_poly.pdbx_strand_id
1 'polypeptide(L)'
;MLRRTSDVFVKVAERWMPDPLVIAIFLTAVSFAAALMFTDFSAGQAVEAWGNSYWTLLRFTAQMILILALGHVLANTRAVRRLLVAVANLVRSAQMAYVGLTMFAGLAALVSWGLGLIVPAVLARIVANNCRERGIKVHFPLLVAGGYCGSIVGMQGLSASIPLLLNTPGHFLESRIGLISLNQTIFSWWSLSIVAAIIVILPQVLRRLAPTDDEHVIEISAAVGNEPAQDSHAAKRSAVTPSQKMENARWITLLLALLGGVYVVRFFLGGGELQLDSLNMIFVVLGLAFADSPRHYVELLSNAAKVAGPFLIQYPLYSGLMGLIADSGLGALIVGGFVAVANAETLPIWTFFSAGFLNMFIPSAGGQWAVQGPIVTEAAIQLGADIPRVAMSVAVGEVWTNTIQPLYAVPVLAIAGLHIRDIMGYCVIALLTLAPIYLTALMFF
;
A
#
# COMPACT_ATOMS: atom_id res chain seq x y z
N MET A 1 16.71 -24.47 6.34
CA MET A 1 17.27 -23.65 5.24
C MET A 1 16.59 -22.28 5.19
N LEU A 2 15.29 -22.19 5.08
CA LEU A 2 14.50 -20.93 5.04
C LEU A 2 14.82 -19.96 6.19
N ARG A 3 14.94 -20.45 7.43
CA ARG A 3 15.26 -19.62 8.60
C ARG A 3 16.64 -18.96 8.51
N ARG A 4 17.67 -19.66 8.00
CA ARG A 4 19.00 -19.07 7.78
C ARG A 4 19.02 -18.01 6.70
N THR A 5 18.30 -18.22 5.59
CA THR A 5 18.17 -17.23 4.50
C THR A 5 17.43 -15.97 4.99
N SER A 6 16.35 -16.18 5.76
CA SER A 6 15.61 -15.10 6.43
C SER A 6 16.49 -14.29 7.37
N ASP A 7 17.27 -14.96 8.24
CA ASP A 7 18.15 -14.28 9.22
C ASP A 7 19.26 -13.44 8.53
N VAL A 8 19.79 -13.91 7.40
CA VAL A 8 20.80 -13.15 6.62
C VAL A 8 20.14 -11.91 6.00
N PHE A 9 18.98 -12.09 5.36
CA PHE A 9 18.27 -10.98 4.72
C PHE A 9 17.86 -9.91 5.75
N VAL A 10 17.34 -10.32 6.90
CA VAL A 10 16.96 -9.40 7.99
C VAL A 10 18.17 -8.64 8.50
N LYS A 11 19.29 -9.32 8.78
CA LYS A 11 20.53 -8.67 9.22
C LYS A 11 21.07 -7.65 8.21
N VAL A 12 20.99 -7.98 6.91
CA VAL A 12 21.39 -7.04 5.85
C VAL A 12 20.45 -5.85 5.83
N ALA A 13 19.14 -6.08 5.86
CA ALA A 13 18.15 -5.02 5.84
C ALA A 13 18.28 -4.10 7.06
N GLU A 14 18.33 -4.64 8.28
CA GLU A 14 18.48 -3.84 9.52
C GLU A 14 19.80 -3.05 9.55
N ARG A 15 20.85 -3.57 8.94
CA ARG A 15 22.17 -2.92 8.93
C ARG A 15 22.35 -1.88 7.83
N TRP A 16 21.69 -2.06 6.67
CA TRP A 16 21.97 -1.30 5.45
C TRP A 16 20.79 -0.51 4.90
N MET A 17 19.57 -0.70 5.43
CA MET A 17 18.40 0.07 5.00
C MET A 17 18.10 1.21 5.98
N PRO A 18 18.50 2.44 5.66
CA PRO A 18 18.14 3.61 6.47
C PRO A 18 16.67 3.98 6.27
N ASP A 19 16.21 4.96 7.04
CA ASP A 19 14.87 5.55 6.89
C ASP A 19 14.65 6.02 5.44
N PRO A 20 13.43 5.87 4.87
CA PRO A 20 13.10 6.31 3.51
C PRO A 20 13.43 7.78 3.22
N LEU A 21 13.38 8.65 4.22
CA LEU A 21 13.79 10.05 4.07
C LEU A 21 15.29 10.16 3.75
N VAL A 22 16.14 9.39 4.44
CA VAL A 22 17.60 9.37 4.20
C VAL A 22 17.86 8.85 2.78
N ILE A 23 17.12 7.83 2.35
CA ILE A 23 17.22 7.30 0.98
C ILE A 23 16.82 8.36 -0.06
N ALA A 24 15.73 9.09 0.16
CA ALA A 24 15.29 10.15 -0.74
C ALA A 24 16.34 11.27 -0.88
N ILE A 25 16.97 11.67 0.22
CA ILE A 25 18.08 12.64 0.24
C ILE A 25 19.28 12.08 -0.54
N PHE A 26 19.66 10.82 -0.30
CA PHE A 26 20.77 10.16 -0.99
C PHE A 26 20.51 10.03 -2.50
N LEU A 27 19.31 9.62 -2.90
CA LEU A 27 18.92 9.56 -4.31
C LEU A 27 18.96 10.93 -4.97
N THR A 28 18.54 11.98 -4.28
CA THR A 28 18.66 13.37 -4.76
C THR A 28 20.13 13.74 -4.99
N ALA A 29 21.01 13.46 -4.02
CA ALA A 29 22.45 13.75 -4.14
C ALA A 29 23.11 12.96 -5.28
N VAL A 30 22.76 11.67 -5.44
CA VAL A 30 23.26 10.83 -6.55
C VAL A 30 22.78 11.36 -7.89
N SER A 31 21.49 11.72 -8.00
CA SER A 31 20.95 12.29 -9.26
C SER A 31 21.56 13.65 -9.59
N PHE A 32 21.86 14.45 -8.58
CA PHE A 32 22.58 15.72 -8.72
C PHE A 32 23.98 15.48 -9.31
N ALA A 33 24.74 14.58 -8.70
CA ALA A 33 26.07 14.20 -9.19
C ALA A 33 26.00 13.62 -10.61
N ALA A 34 25.02 12.75 -10.88
CA ALA A 34 24.84 12.17 -12.21
C ALA A 34 24.47 13.23 -13.27
N ALA A 35 23.61 14.19 -12.95
CA ALA A 35 23.30 15.29 -13.85
C ALA A 35 24.56 16.09 -14.23
N LEU A 36 25.39 16.43 -13.25
CA LEU A 36 26.64 17.17 -13.49
C LEU A 36 27.69 16.35 -14.25
N MET A 37 27.69 15.03 -14.11
CA MET A 37 28.72 14.16 -14.74
C MET A 37 28.32 13.67 -16.14
N PHE A 38 27.03 13.48 -16.40
CA PHE A 38 26.56 12.83 -17.63
C PHE A 38 25.74 13.74 -18.54
N THR A 39 25.49 15.00 -18.14
CA THR A 39 24.75 15.98 -18.92
C THR A 39 25.50 17.32 -18.91
N ASP A 40 25.10 18.23 -19.80
CA ASP A 40 25.67 19.60 -19.87
C ASP A 40 25.06 20.55 -18.84
N PHE A 41 24.43 20.00 -17.77
CA PHE A 41 23.70 20.78 -16.79
C PHE A 41 24.66 21.35 -15.74
N SER A 42 24.58 22.65 -15.49
CA SER A 42 25.38 23.30 -14.43
C SER A 42 24.78 23.06 -13.03
N ALA A 43 25.60 23.19 -12.00
CA ALA A 43 25.13 23.05 -10.60
C ALA A 43 24.02 24.04 -10.26
N GLY A 44 24.07 25.28 -10.77
CA GLY A 44 23.02 26.27 -10.60
C GLY A 44 21.68 25.83 -11.20
N GLN A 45 21.69 25.38 -12.44
CA GLN A 45 20.51 24.84 -13.13
C GLN A 45 19.93 23.63 -12.40
N ALA A 46 20.77 22.74 -11.87
CA ALA A 46 20.33 21.58 -11.13
C ALA A 46 19.61 21.95 -9.81
N VAL A 47 20.13 22.96 -9.08
CA VAL A 47 19.45 23.51 -7.90
C VAL A 47 18.11 24.13 -8.26
N GLU A 48 18.06 24.91 -9.34
CA GLU A 48 16.83 25.55 -9.81
C GLU A 48 15.79 24.52 -10.26
N ALA A 49 16.16 23.53 -11.05
CA ALA A 49 15.27 22.46 -11.50
C ALA A 49 14.66 21.68 -10.33
N TRP A 50 15.50 21.31 -9.36
CA TRP A 50 15.04 20.65 -8.13
C TRP A 50 14.11 21.55 -7.31
N GLY A 51 14.49 22.81 -7.07
CA GLY A 51 13.73 23.74 -6.25
C GLY A 51 12.38 24.13 -6.85
N ASN A 52 12.35 24.42 -8.16
CA ASN A 52 11.12 24.79 -8.88
C ASN A 52 10.12 23.65 -8.92
N SER A 53 10.58 22.41 -8.96
CA SER A 53 9.74 21.22 -9.01
C SER A 53 9.30 20.72 -7.64
N TYR A 54 9.88 21.22 -6.53
CA TYR A 54 9.72 20.68 -5.18
C TYR A 54 8.23 20.58 -4.74
N TRP A 55 7.40 21.54 -5.11
CA TRP A 55 5.98 21.60 -4.74
C TRP A 55 5.01 21.13 -5.81
N THR A 56 5.48 20.67 -6.96
CA THR A 56 4.62 20.28 -8.09
C THR A 56 3.65 19.15 -7.73
N LEU A 57 4.05 18.23 -6.87
CA LEU A 57 3.22 17.10 -6.43
C LEU A 57 2.41 17.36 -5.15
N LEU A 58 2.24 18.61 -4.70
CA LEU A 58 1.57 18.90 -3.42
C LEU A 58 0.12 18.40 -3.38
N ARG A 59 -0.66 18.59 -4.46
CA ARG A 59 -2.03 18.06 -4.56
C ARG A 59 -2.03 16.53 -4.46
N PHE A 60 -1.16 15.88 -5.21
CA PHE A 60 -1.02 14.42 -5.18
C PHE A 60 -0.59 13.92 -3.80
N THR A 61 0.35 14.60 -3.15
CA THR A 61 0.76 14.32 -1.76
C THR A 61 -0.42 14.34 -0.81
N ALA A 62 -1.25 15.39 -0.87
CA ALA A 62 -2.44 15.51 -0.03
C ALA A 62 -3.44 14.36 -0.29
N GLN A 63 -3.70 14.02 -1.56
CA GLN A 63 -4.59 12.94 -1.94
C GLN A 63 -4.12 11.58 -1.38
N MET A 64 -2.82 11.28 -1.46
CA MET A 64 -2.25 10.02 -0.95
C MET A 64 -2.28 9.93 0.58
N ILE A 65 -1.98 11.04 1.26
CA ILE A 65 -2.09 11.14 2.73
C ILE A 65 -3.52 10.88 3.18
N LEU A 66 -4.50 11.45 2.49
CA LEU A 66 -5.91 11.26 2.80
C LEU A 66 -6.34 9.80 2.61
N ILE A 67 -5.96 9.14 1.51
CA ILE A 67 -6.26 7.70 1.30
C ILE A 67 -5.76 6.87 2.47
N LEU A 68 -4.49 7.08 2.87
CA LEU A 68 -3.89 6.35 3.99
C LEU A 68 -4.60 6.64 5.31
N ALA A 69 -4.79 7.92 5.64
CA ALA A 69 -5.39 8.34 6.89
C ALA A 69 -6.86 7.90 7.01
N LEU A 70 -7.65 8.08 5.95
CA LEU A 70 -9.06 7.70 5.95
C LEU A 70 -9.25 6.19 5.91
N GLY A 71 -8.37 5.45 5.22
CA GLY A 71 -8.32 3.99 5.29
C GLY A 71 -8.03 3.50 6.71
N HIS A 72 -7.09 4.16 7.42
CA HIS A 72 -6.80 3.87 8.81
C HIS A 72 -8.01 4.17 9.73
N VAL A 73 -8.70 5.30 9.52
CA VAL A 73 -9.94 5.64 10.24
C VAL A 73 -10.96 4.51 10.07
N LEU A 74 -11.23 4.09 8.83
CA LEU A 74 -12.20 3.03 8.53
C LEU A 74 -11.84 1.70 9.22
N ALA A 75 -10.57 1.30 9.16
CA ALA A 75 -10.08 0.07 9.78
C ALA A 75 -10.35 0.01 11.29
N ASN A 76 -10.35 1.17 11.96
CA ASN A 76 -10.50 1.27 13.40
C ASN A 76 -11.94 1.59 13.86
N THR A 77 -12.91 1.63 12.94
CA THR A 77 -14.33 1.79 13.30
C THR A 77 -14.91 0.53 13.95
N ARG A 78 -15.91 0.71 14.82
CA ARG A 78 -16.62 -0.42 15.44
C ARG A 78 -17.30 -1.33 14.44
N ALA A 79 -17.76 -0.80 13.31
CA ALA A 79 -18.40 -1.59 12.25
C ALA A 79 -17.42 -2.60 11.65
N VAL A 80 -16.23 -2.15 11.26
CA VAL A 80 -15.17 -3.02 10.73
C VAL A 80 -14.73 -4.01 11.80
N ARG A 81 -14.53 -3.61 13.05
CA ARG A 81 -14.16 -4.51 14.12
C ARG A 81 -15.20 -5.64 14.34
N ARG A 82 -16.50 -5.32 14.31
CA ARG A 82 -17.56 -6.35 14.40
C ARG A 82 -17.48 -7.33 13.24
N LEU A 83 -17.23 -6.86 12.03
CA LEU A 83 -17.01 -7.70 10.86
C LEU A 83 -15.82 -8.65 11.07
N LEU A 84 -14.70 -8.14 11.58
CA LEU A 84 -13.50 -8.94 11.85
C LEU A 84 -13.77 -10.05 12.88
N VAL A 85 -14.48 -9.74 13.95
CA VAL A 85 -14.89 -10.74 14.96
C VAL A 85 -15.82 -11.78 14.33
N ALA A 86 -16.78 -11.37 13.51
CA ALA A 86 -17.68 -12.30 12.83
C ALA A 86 -16.91 -13.25 11.91
N VAL A 87 -15.94 -12.71 11.11
CA VAL A 87 -15.08 -13.52 10.24
C VAL A 87 -14.20 -14.47 11.05
N ALA A 88 -13.59 -14.00 12.14
CA ALA A 88 -12.77 -14.85 13.01
C ALA A 88 -13.55 -16.01 13.62
N ASN A 89 -14.85 -15.81 13.94
CA ASN A 89 -15.72 -16.84 14.49
C ASN A 89 -16.06 -17.96 13.49
N LEU A 90 -15.89 -17.73 12.20
CA LEU A 90 -16.09 -18.76 11.16
C LEU A 90 -14.93 -19.78 11.11
N VAL A 91 -13.78 -19.43 11.65
CA VAL A 91 -12.59 -20.27 11.64
C VAL A 91 -12.78 -21.48 12.54
N ARG A 92 -12.60 -22.69 11.99
CA ARG A 92 -12.81 -23.98 12.68
C ARG A 92 -11.57 -24.88 12.66
N SER A 93 -10.52 -24.52 11.95
CA SER A 93 -9.28 -25.28 11.87
C SER A 93 -8.10 -24.36 11.57
N ALA A 94 -6.86 -24.80 11.88
CA ALA A 94 -5.65 -24.05 11.57
C ALA A 94 -5.50 -23.78 10.07
N GLN A 95 -5.83 -24.74 9.22
CA GLN A 95 -5.75 -24.58 7.76
C GLN A 95 -6.75 -23.51 7.28
N MET A 96 -7.97 -23.51 7.83
CA MET A 96 -8.97 -22.48 7.54
C MET A 96 -8.53 -21.10 8.02
N ALA A 97 -7.80 -21.01 9.14
CA ALA A 97 -7.22 -19.77 9.63
C ALA A 97 -6.23 -19.18 8.62
N TYR A 98 -5.27 -19.97 8.12
CA TYR A 98 -4.25 -19.50 7.19
C TYR A 98 -4.86 -19.09 5.84
N VAL A 99 -5.69 -19.94 5.26
CA VAL A 99 -6.33 -19.67 3.96
C VAL A 99 -7.30 -18.50 4.09
N GLY A 100 -8.19 -18.54 5.07
CA GLY A 100 -9.23 -17.53 5.25
C GLY A 100 -8.66 -16.14 5.53
N LEU A 101 -7.63 -16.04 6.39
CA LEU A 101 -6.99 -14.76 6.66
C LEU A 101 -6.29 -14.18 5.44
N THR A 102 -5.51 -15.01 4.71
CA THR A 102 -4.80 -14.54 3.51
C THR A 102 -5.77 -14.06 2.44
N MET A 103 -6.86 -14.80 2.19
CA MET A 103 -7.91 -14.39 1.24
C MET A 103 -8.61 -13.10 1.71
N PHE A 104 -8.98 -13.03 2.98
CA PHE A 104 -9.64 -11.85 3.54
C PHE A 104 -8.75 -10.62 3.47
N ALA A 105 -7.45 -10.77 3.71
CA ALA A 105 -6.47 -9.70 3.55
C ALA A 105 -6.45 -9.17 2.13
N GLY A 106 -6.44 -10.05 1.13
CA GLY A 106 -6.51 -9.68 -0.27
C GLY A 106 -7.80 -8.92 -0.60
N LEU A 107 -8.95 -9.42 -0.18
CA LEU A 107 -10.23 -8.76 -0.41
C LEU A 107 -10.31 -7.38 0.26
N ALA A 108 -9.81 -7.25 1.51
CA ALA A 108 -9.74 -5.96 2.19
C ALA A 108 -8.81 -4.98 1.47
N ALA A 109 -7.67 -5.46 0.97
CA ALA A 109 -6.71 -4.67 0.23
C ALA A 109 -7.24 -4.20 -1.13
N LEU A 110 -8.07 -5.01 -1.81
CA LEU A 110 -8.75 -4.60 -3.05
C LEU A 110 -9.70 -3.42 -2.83
N VAL A 111 -10.31 -3.32 -1.65
CA VAL A 111 -11.12 -2.15 -1.29
C VAL A 111 -10.22 -0.95 -1.00
N SER A 112 -9.19 -1.16 -0.16
CA SER A 112 -8.20 -0.13 0.15
C SER A 112 -6.89 -0.77 0.60
N TRP A 113 -5.76 -0.36 -0.01
CA TRP A 113 -4.45 -0.82 0.41
C TRP A 113 -4.14 -0.45 1.88
N GLY A 114 -4.66 0.69 2.38
CA GLY A 114 -4.55 1.07 3.78
C GLY A 114 -5.31 0.13 4.72
N LEU A 115 -6.52 -0.32 4.33
CA LEU A 115 -7.24 -1.39 5.04
C LEU A 115 -6.46 -2.71 4.98
N GLY A 116 -5.90 -3.03 3.82
CA GLY A 116 -5.12 -4.24 3.60
C GLY A 116 -3.89 -4.38 4.49
N LEU A 117 -3.30 -3.30 4.97
CA LEU A 117 -2.18 -3.33 5.90
C LEU A 117 -2.62 -3.55 7.35
N ILE A 118 -3.67 -2.88 7.80
CA ILE A 118 -4.04 -2.82 9.22
C ILE A 118 -4.98 -3.97 9.60
N VAL A 119 -6.02 -4.15 8.79
CA VAL A 119 -7.11 -5.12 9.07
C VAL A 119 -6.58 -6.55 9.21
N PRO A 120 -5.69 -7.07 8.34
CA PRO A 120 -5.19 -8.43 8.50
C PRO A 120 -4.38 -8.65 9.77
N ALA A 121 -3.61 -7.66 10.23
CA ALA A 121 -2.85 -7.78 11.47
C ALA A 121 -3.77 -7.86 12.69
N VAL A 122 -4.82 -7.04 12.73
CA VAL A 122 -5.85 -7.09 13.78
C VAL A 122 -6.61 -8.41 13.72
N LEU A 123 -7.03 -8.84 12.51
CA LEU A 123 -7.75 -10.11 12.33
C LEU A 123 -6.88 -11.30 12.72
N ALA A 124 -5.57 -11.29 12.42
CA ALA A 124 -4.65 -12.35 12.83
C ALA A 124 -4.63 -12.53 14.36
N ARG A 125 -4.61 -11.44 15.12
CA ARG A 125 -4.69 -11.50 16.60
C ARG A 125 -6.03 -12.10 17.06
N ILE A 126 -7.15 -11.62 16.50
CA ILE A 126 -8.49 -12.11 16.88
C ILE A 126 -8.61 -13.61 16.55
N VAL A 127 -8.22 -14.03 15.36
CA VAL A 127 -8.25 -15.43 14.92
C VAL A 127 -7.37 -16.30 15.80
N ALA A 128 -6.12 -15.86 16.07
CA ALA A 128 -5.19 -16.63 16.91
C ALA A 128 -5.72 -16.80 18.33
N ASN A 129 -6.31 -15.76 18.94
CA ASN A 129 -6.92 -15.87 20.27
C ASN A 129 -8.14 -16.80 20.28
N ASN A 130 -9.07 -16.65 19.32
CA ASN A 130 -10.22 -17.52 19.19
C ASN A 130 -9.81 -18.99 18.99
N CYS A 131 -8.76 -19.24 18.20
CA CYS A 131 -8.24 -20.60 18.00
C CYS A 131 -7.64 -21.14 19.28
N ARG A 132 -6.84 -20.36 20.01
CA ARG A 132 -6.27 -20.76 21.31
C ARG A 132 -7.35 -21.13 22.34
N GLU A 133 -8.39 -20.29 22.46
CA GLU A 133 -9.53 -20.55 23.37
C GLU A 133 -10.27 -21.85 23.01
N ARG A 134 -10.28 -22.23 21.75
CA ARG A 134 -10.91 -23.48 21.25
C ARG A 134 -9.95 -24.66 21.19
N GLY A 135 -8.72 -24.54 21.66
CA GLY A 135 -7.71 -25.59 21.62
C GLY A 135 -7.17 -25.90 20.20
N ILE A 136 -7.35 -24.99 19.23
CA ILE A 136 -6.84 -25.12 17.87
C ILE A 136 -5.45 -24.47 17.83
N LYS A 137 -4.41 -25.27 17.64
CA LYS A 137 -3.03 -24.78 17.53
C LYS A 137 -2.81 -24.09 16.19
N VAL A 138 -2.44 -22.83 16.19
CA VAL A 138 -2.17 -22.01 15.02
C VAL A 138 -0.80 -21.37 15.15
N HIS A 139 0.05 -21.56 14.14
CA HIS A 139 1.35 -20.91 14.08
C HIS A 139 1.20 -19.43 13.74
N PHE A 140 1.28 -18.58 14.77
CA PHE A 140 0.95 -17.16 14.69
C PHE A 140 1.82 -16.38 13.69
N PRO A 141 3.16 -16.59 13.58
CA PRO A 141 3.97 -15.93 12.57
C PRO A 141 3.52 -16.20 11.13
N LEU A 142 3.14 -17.45 10.80
CA LEU A 142 2.60 -17.78 9.48
C LEU A 142 1.26 -17.10 9.22
N LEU A 143 0.41 -17.03 10.24
CA LEU A 143 -0.89 -16.36 10.14
C LEU A 143 -0.70 -14.88 9.80
N VAL A 144 0.21 -14.19 10.50
CA VAL A 144 0.54 -12.77 10.25
C VAL A 144 1.17 -12.59 8.88
N ALA A 145 2.12 -13.46 8.48
CA ALA A 145 2.72 -13.46 7.15
C ALA A 145 1.66 -13.64 6.05
N GLY A 146 0.69 -14.53 6.25
CA GLY A 146 -0.43 -14.74 5.33
C GLY A 146 -1.28 -13.48 5.15
N GLY A 147 -1.59 -12.80 6.25
CA GLY A 147 -2.29 -11.51 6.21
C GLY A 147 -1.50 -10.43 5.47
N TYR A 148 -0.22 -10.32 5.77
CA TYR A 148 0.67 -9.36 5.13
C TYR A 148 0.82 -9.62 3.63
N CYS A 149 1.21 -10.84 3.24
CA CYS A 149 1.41 -11.20 1.84
C CYS A 149 0.09 -11.21 1.04
N GLY A 150 -1.04 -11.53 1.69
CA GLY A 150 -2.36 -11.47 1.04
C GLY A 150 -2.76 -10.04 0.65
N SER A 151 -2.32 -9.02 1.41
CA SER A 151 -2.66 -7.62 1.14
C SER A 151 -2.00 -7.02 -0.11
N ILE A 152 -1.07 -7.73 -0.71
CA ILE A 152 -0.31 -7.29 -1.89
C ILE A 152 -1.17 -6.94 -3.10
N VAL A 153 -2.31 -7.58 -3.29
CA VAL A 153 -3.24 -7.25 -4.40
C VAL A 153 -3.82 -5.84 -4.31
N GLY A 154 -3.55 -5.10 -3.24
CA GLY A 154 -4.06 -3.74 -3.03
C GLY A 154 -3.66 -2.74 -4.11
N MET A 155 -2.50 -2.93 -4.77
CA MET A 155 -2.08 -2.10 -5.91
C MET A 155 -2.78 -2.45 -7.23
N GLN A 156 -3.70 -3.41 -7.20
CA GLN A 156 -4.64 -3.75 -8.28
C GLN A 156 -6.10 -3.55 -7.82
N GLY A 157 -6.31 -2.89 -6.67
CA GLY A 157 -7.62 -2.61 -6.09
C GLY A 157 -8.12 -1.20 -6.33
N LEU A 158 -9.27 -0.90 -5.74
CA LEU A 158 -10.00 0.37 -5.92
C LEU A 158 -9.25 1.61 -5.41
N SER A 159 -8.24 1.43 -4.56
CA SER A 159 -7.39 2.52 -4.05
C SER A 159 -5.96 2.47 -4.59
N ALA A 160 -5.71 1.70 -5.63
CA ALA A 160 -4.39 1.58 -6.25
C ALA A 160 -3.88 2.95 -6.71
N SER A 161 -2.71 3.36 -6.20
CA SER A 161 -2.22 4.73 -6.34
C SER A 161 -1.98 5.13 -7.79
N ILE A 162 -1.31 4.28 -8.58
CA ILE A 162 -0.94 4.57 -9.97
C ILE A 162 -2.18 4.57 -10.89
N PRO A 163 -3.03 3.53 -10.92
CA PRO A 163 -4.23 3.53 -11.76
C PRO A 163 -5.19 4.68 -11.48
N LEU A 164 -5.44 4.95 -10.17
CA LEU A 164 -6.32 6.07 -9.79
C LEU A 164 -5.74 7.43 -10.17
N LEU A 165 -4.43 7.62 -10.00
CA LEU A 165 -3.77 8.84 -10.44
C LEU A 165 -3.98 9.04 -11.94
N LEU A 166 -3.71 8.01 -12.76
CA LEU A 166 -3.82 8.07 -14.20
C LEU A 166 -5.26 8.30 -14.71
N ASN A 167 -6.26 7.94 -13.90
CA ASN A 167 -7.68 8.23 -14.18
C ASN A 167 -8.13 9.57 -13.56
N THR A 168 -7.25 10.31 -12.86
CA THR A 168 -7.60 11.58 -12.21
C THR A 168 -7.20 12.76 -13.09
N PRO A 169 -8.14 13.63 -13.51
CA PRO A 169 -7.82 14.83 -14.30
C PRO A 169 -6.83 15.74 -13.58
N GLY A 170 -5.91 16.31 -14.35
CA GLY A 170 -4.85 17.20 -13.85
C GLY A 170 -3.67 16.45 -13.23
N HIS A 171 -3.51 15.14 -13.49
CA HIS A 171 -2.32 14.43 -13.05
C HIS A 171 -1.08 14.86 -13.85
N PHE A 172 0.09 14.74 -13.23
CA PHE A 172 1.32 15.35 -13.74
C PHE A 172 1.83 14.78 -15.10
N LEU A 173 1.29 13.67 -15.59
CA LEU A 173 1.58 13.10 -16.90
C LEU A 173 0.45 13.26 -17.93
N GLU A 174 -0.69 13.90 -17.56
CA GLU A 174 -1.87 13.97 -18.44
C GLU A 174 -1.56 14.61 -19.80
N SER A 175 -0.74 15.65 -19.83
CA SER A 175 -0.34 16.32 -21.09
C SER A 175 0.44 15.42 -22.06
N ARG A 176 1.04 14.32 -21.55
CA ARG A 176 1.88 13.38 -22.33
C ARG A 176 1.11 12.13 -22.76
N ILE A 177 0.28 11.59 -21.87
CA ILE A 177 -0.36 10.28 -22.06
C ILE A 177 -1.88 10.32 -21.97
N GLY A 178 -2.48 11.48 -21.70
CA GLY A 178 -3.91 11.62 -21.50
C GLY A 178 -4.39 10.95 -20.21
N LEU A 179 -5.71 10.79 -20.08
CA LEU A 179 -6.33 10.02 -19.01
C LEU A 179 -6.38 8.54 -19.39
N ILE A 180 -6.01 7.67 -18.45
CA ILE A 180 -6.05 6.22 -18.62
C ILE A 180 -7.17 5.66 -17.73
N SER A 181 -8.19 5.08 -18.38
CA SER A 181 -9.36 4.52 -17.70
C SER A 181 -8.99 3.33 -16.83
N LEU A 182 -9.73 3.16 -15.72
CA LEU A 182 -9.61 1.99 -14.85
C LEU A 182 -9.90 0.67 -15.57
N ASN A 183 -10.67 0.69 -16.64
CA ASN A 183 -10.91 -0.50 -17.48
C ASN A 183 -9.65 -0.97 -18.23
N GLN A 184 -8.70 -0.07 -18.47
CA GLN A 184 -7.41 -0.39 -19.08
C GLN A 184 -6.35 -0.82 -18.05
N THR A 185 -6.62 -0.64 -16.77
CA THR A 185 -5.71 -0.91 -15.66
C THR A 185 -6.26 -1.96 -14.70
N ILE A 186 -6.87 -1.56 -13.58
CA ILE A 186 -7.31 -2.50 -12.53
C ILE A 186 -8.46 -3.41 -12.96
N PHE A 187 -9.34 -2.96 -13.84
CA PHE A 187 -10.45 -3.75 -14.38
C PHE A 187 -10.11 -4.42 -15.71
N SER A 188 -8.87 -4.30 -16.21
CA SER A 188 -8.43 -5.08 -17.35
C SER A 188 -8.49 -6.58 -17.01
N TRP A 189 -8.84 -7.40 -18.00
CA TRP A 189 -9.01 -8.84 -17.81
C TRP A 189 -7.71 -9.51 -17.30
N TRP A 190 -6.55 -9.05 -17.74
CA TRP A 190 -5.27 -9.58 -17.30
C TRP A 190 -4.95 -9.19 -15.85
N SER A 191 -5.26 -7.96 -15.41
CA SER A 191 -5.13 -7.54 -14.02
C SER A 191 -6.05 -8.33 -13.08
N LEU A 192 -7.30 -8.52 -13.49
CA LEU A 192 -8.26 -9.36 -12.74
C LEU A 192 -7.82 -10.81 -12.67
N SER A 193 -7.18 -11.34 -13.74
CA SER A 193 -6.63 -12.71 -13.76
C SER A 193 -5.47 -12.86 -12.74
N ILE A 194 -4.58 -11.87 -12.64
CA ILE A 194 -3.51 -11.82 -11.63
C ILE A 194 -4.13 -11.84 -10.22
N VAL A 195 -5.10 -10.98 -9.96
CA VAL A 195 -5.78 -10.89 -8.65
C VAL A 195 -6.41 -12.24 -8.29
N ALA A 196 -7.15 -12.84 -9.22
CA ALA A 196 -7.77 -14.14 -9.02
C ALA A 196 -6.73 -15.24 -8.74
N ALA A 197 -5.65 -15.27 -9.52
CA ALA A 197 -4.55 -16.22 -9.32
C ALA A 197 -3.89 -16.06 -7.94
N ILE A 198 -3.61 -14.83 -7.52
CA ILE A 198 -2.99 -14.57 -6.22
C ILE A 198 -3.92 -14.98 -5.08
N ILE A 199 -5.19 -14.58 -5.12
CA ILE A 199 -6.19 -14.92 -4.07
C ILE A 199 -6.38 -16.43 -3.94
N VAL A 200 -6.23 -17.20 -5.02
CA VAL A 200 -6.38 -18.65 -4.99
C VAL A 200 -5.06 -19.35 -4.64
N ILE A 201 -3.97 -19.01 -5.32
CA ILE A 201 -2.70 -19.75 -5.23
C ILE A 201 -1.94 -19.44 -3.93
N LEU A 202 -1.79 -18.16 -3.59
CA LEU A 202 -0.96 -17.73 -2.46
C LEU A 202 -1.42 -18.33 -1.12
N PRO A 203 -2.71 -18.35 -0.76
CA PRO A 203 -3.18 -18.99 0.46
C PRO A 203 -2.87 -20.49 0.51
N GLN A 204 -2.95 -21.18 -0.65
CA GLN A 204 -2.67 -22.62 -0.75
C GLN A 204 -1.18 -22.91 -0.59
N VAL A 205 -0.31 -22.03 -1.07
CA VAL A 205 1.14 -22.18 -0.87
C VAL A 205 1.48 -21.92 0.59
N LEU A 206 1.02 -20.82 1.17
CA LEU A 206 1.36 -20.44 2.55
C LEU A 206 0.87 -21.46 3.56
N ARG A 207 -0.36 -22.01 3.43
CA ARG A 207 -0.86 -23.03 4.36
C ARG A 207 0.00 -24.30 4.41
N ARG A 208 0.72 -24.64 3.29
CA ARG A 208 1.61 -25.80 3.23
C ARG A 208 2.92 -25.58 3.99
N LEU A 209 3.21 -24.35 4.40
CA LEU A 209 4.38 -23.99 5.20
C LEU A 209 4.10 -24.07 6.71
N ALA A 210 2.89 -24.44 7.10
CA ALA A 210 2.55 -24.66 8.51
C ALA A 210 3.43 -25.78 9.09
N PRO A 211 3.93 -25.61 10.34
CA PRO A 211 4.63 -26.69 11.02
C PRO A 211 3.76 -27.94 11.10
N THR A 212 4.36 -29.11 10.84
CA THR A 212 3.69 -30.42 10.96
C THR A 212 3.69 -30.92 12.40
N ASP A 213 4.70 -30.52 13.17
CA ASP A 213 4.89 -30.96 14.55
C ASP A 213 4.43 -29.87 15.50
N ASP A 214 3.64 -30.26 16.47
CA ASP A 214 3.08 -29.38 17.50
C ASP A 214 4.13 -28.61 18.31
N GLU A 215 5.32 -29.19 18.50
CA GLU A 215 6.44 -28.57 19.21
C GLU A 215 7.02 -27.32 18.50
N HIS A 216 6.83 -27.20 17.18
CA HIS A 216 7.29 -26.07 16.39
C HIS A 216 6.22 -24.99 16.18
N VAL A 217 5.02 -25.19 16.72
CA VAL A 217 3.95 -24.20 16.64
C VAL A 217 4.20 -23.07 17.65
N ILE A 218 4.36 -21.85 17.15
CA ILE A 218 4.47 -20.64 17.97
C ILE A 218 3.07 -20.02 18.04
N GLU A 219 2.42 -20.15 19.17
CA GLU A 219 1.11 -19.52 19.41
C GLU A 219 1.26 -18.05 19.83
N ILE A 220 0.18 -17.27 19.72
CA ILE A 220 0.13 -15.89 20.19
C ILE A 220 0.38 -15.83 21.69
N SER A 221 1.28 -14.94 22.15
CA SER A 221 1.53 -14.78 23.57
C SER A 221 0.32 -14.18 24.30
N ALA A 222 0.10 -14.58 25.57
CA ALA A 222 -0.98 -14.06 26.39
C ALA A 222 -0.88 -12.53 26.60
N ALA A 223 0.33 -11.98 26.63
CA ALA A 223 0.57 -10.54 26.77
C ALA A 223 0.03 -9.75 25.57
N VAL A 224 0.28 -10.24 24.35
CA VAL A 224 -0.19 -9.60 23.12
C VAL A 224 -1.69 -9.82 22.89
N GLY A 225 -2.20 -10.97 23.34
CA GLY A 225 -3.62 -11.33 23.20
C GLY A 225 -4.56 -10.51 24.07
N ASN A 226 -4.10 -10.08 25.24
CA ASN A 226 -4.92 -9.44 26.27
C ASN A 226 -4.84 -7.91 26.31
N GLU A 227 -4.10 -7.27 25.42
CA GLU A 227 -4.21 -5.81 25.31
C GLU A 227 -5.64 -5.47 24.89
N PRO A 228 -6.43 -4.79 25.75
CA PRO A 228 -7.70 -4.26 25.32
C PRO A 228 -7.38 -3.33 24.15
N ALA A 229 -8.02 -3.55 23.00
CA ALA A 229 -8.09 -2.50 21.99
C ALA A 229 -8.50 -1.25 22.75
N GLN A 230 -7.71 -0.18 22.61
CA GLN A 230 -7.84 1.07 23.37
C GLN A 230 -9.31 1.58 23.34
N ASP A 231 -10.16 1.00 24.13
CA ASP A 231 -11.43 1.59 24.55
C ASP A 231 -11.09 2.60 25.65
N SER A 232 -10.51 3.74 25.25
CA SER A 232 -10.18 4.86 26.14
C SER A 232 -11.41 5.63 26.65
N HIS A 233 -12.57 4.99 26.73
CA HIS A 233 -13.82 5.63 27.11
C HIS A 233 -14.34 5.30 28.51
N ALA A 234 -13.47 4.95 29.48
CA ALA A 234 -13.81 5.04 30.88
C ALA A 234 -13.43 6.42 31.45
N ALA A 235 -13.86 7.51 30.80
CA ALA A 235 -13.76 8.84 31.37
C ALA A 235 -14.78 8.97 32.53
N LYS A 236 -14.23 9.28 33.74
CA LYS A 236 -14.98 9.62 34.94
C LYS A 236 -16.18 10.53 34.58
N ARG A 237 -17.36 10.22 35.12
CA ARG A 237 -18.59 11.01 35.04
C ARG A 237 -18.40 12.34 35.78
N SER A 238 -17.73 13.31 35.17
CA SER A 238 -17.82 14.73 35.50
C SER A 238 -19.04 15.32 34.78
N ALA A 239 -19.62 16.38 35.32
CA ALA A 239 -20.78 17.02 34.70
C ALA A 239 -20.52 17.34 33.22
N VAL A 240 -21.34 16.77 32.32
CA VAL A 240 -21.15 16.89 30.86
C VAL A 240 -21.53 18.30 30.43
N THR A 241 -20.59 19.07 29.95
CA THR A 241 -20.81 20.42 29.42
C THR A 241 -21.63 20.40 28.11
N PRO A 242 -22.29 21.50 27.72
CA PRO A 242 -22.98 21.59 26.43
C PRO A 242 -22.07 21.26 25.25
N SER A 243 -20.80 21.71 25.24
CA SER A 243 -19.82 21.38 24.20
C SER A 243 -19.54 19.90 24.12
N GLN A 244 -19.34 19.23 25.26
CA GLN A 244 -19.13 17.78 25.31
C GLN A 244 -20.35 16.99 24.81
N LYS A 245 -21.58 17.51 25.01
CA LYS A 245 -22.78 16.91 24.41
C LYS A 245 -22.75 16.98 22.89
N MET A 246 -22.35 18.12 22.33
CA MET A 246 -22.22 18.31 20.88
C MET A 246 -21.07 17.45 20.30
N GLU A 247 -19.91 17.42 20.95
CA GLU A 247 -18.76 16.61 20.54
C GLU A 247 -19.06 15.10 20.51
N ASN A 248 -19.98 14.64 21.36
CA ASN A 248 -20.40 13.25 21.43
C ASN A 248 -21.74 12.96 20.69
N ALA A 249 -22.31 13.95 20.01
CA ALA A 249 -23.59 13.83 19.32
C ALA A 249 -23.43 13.16 17.95
N ARG A 250 -23.73 11.88 17.83
CA ARG A 250 -23.61 11.08 16.60
C ARG A 250 -24.38 11.68 15.41
N TRP A 251 -25.50 12.34 15.63
CA TRP A 251 -26.30 12.92 14.57
C TRP A 251 -25.53 13.96 13.74
N ILE A 252 -24.52 14.63 14.33
CA ILE A 252 -23.66 15.61 13.61
C ILE A 252 -22.81 14.92 12.55
N THR A 253 -22.16 13.79 12.89
CA THR A 253 -21.40 13.00 11.92
C THR A 253 -22.32 12.39 10.85
N LEU A 254 -23.51 11.92 11.25
CA LEU A 254 -24.48 11.37 10.30
C LEU A 254 -25.05 12.42 9.35
N LEU A 255 -25.27 13.65 9.80
CA LEU A 255 -25.72 14.75 8.94
C LEU A 255 -24.69 15.03 7.84
N LEU A 256 -23.42 15.16 8.21
CA LEU A 256 -22.34 15.39 7.24
C LEU A 256 -22.13 14.18 6.34
N ALA A 257 -22.23 12.97 6.88
CA ALA A 257 -22.16 11.73 6.10
C ALA A 257 -23.31 11.64 5.08
N LEU A 258 -24.52 12.05 5.45
CA LEU A 258 -25.68 12.09 4.55
C LEU A 258 -25.46 13.09 3.40
N LEU A 259 -25.02 14.32 3.72
CA LEU A 259 -24.74 15.35 2.72
C LEU A 259 -23.66 14.89 1.74
N GLY A 260 -22.54 14.39 2.28
CA GLY A 260 -21.46 13.83 1.46
C GLY A 260 -21.90 12.61 0.66
N GLY A 261 -22.72 11.73 1.23
CA GLY A 261 -23.27 10.56 0.55
C GLY A 261 -24.17 10.93 -0.63
N VAL A 262 -25.06 11.93 -0.44
CA VAL A 262 -25.87 12.47 -1.54
C VAL A 262 -24.99 13.04 -2.65
N TYR A 263 -23.93 13.78 -2.30
CA TYR A 263 -22.97 14.28 -3.29
C TYR A 263 -22.30 13.13 -4.07
N VAL A 264 -21.78 12.12 -3.38
CA VAL A 264 -21.12 10.96 -4.00
C VAL A 264 -22.07 10.23 -4.96
N VAL A 265 -23.31 9.96 -4.52
CA VAL A 265 -24.32 9.31 -5.35
C VAL A 265 -24.62 10.15 -6.60
N ARG A 266 -24.85 11.45 -6.44
CA ARG A 266 -25.10 12.35 -7.59
C ARG A 266 -23.91 12.44 -8.53
N PHE A 267 -22.69 12.45 -8.02
CA PHE A 267 -21.47 12.46 -8.81
C PHE A 267 -21.41 11.25 -9.75
N PHE A 268 -21.61 10.04 -9.22
CA PHE A 268 -21.58 8.82 -10.03
C PHE A 268 -22.80 8.67 -10.97
N LEU A 269 -23.99 9.10 -10.53
CA LEU A 269 -25.17 9.13 -11.41
C LEU A 269 -25.03 10.15 -12.55
N GLY A 270 -24.23 11.21 -12.34
CA GLY A 270 -23.87 12.18 -13.37
C GLY A 270 -22.74 11.74 -14.31
N GLY A 271 -22.31 10.48 -14.25
CA GLY A 271 -21.23 9.96 -15.09
C GLY A 271 -19.82 10.20 -14.54
N GLY A 272 -19.68 10.60 -13.28
CA GLY A 272 -18.39 10.72 -12.61
C GLY A 272 -17.72 9.34 -12.46
N GLU A 273 -16.39 9.32 -12.55
CA GLU A 273 -15.60 8.11 -12.43
C GLU A 273 -14.88 8.02 -11.07
N LEU A 274 -14.41 6.81 -10.72
CA LEU A 274 -13.61 6.60 -9.52
C LEU A 274 -12.21 7.19 -9.74
N GLN A 275 -11.88 8.20 -8.92
CA GLN A 275 -10.65 8.98 -8.96
C GLN A 275 -10.13 9.17 -7.54
N LEU A 276 -8.91 9.72 -7.37
CA LEU A 276 -8.35 9.97 -6.04
C LEU A 276 -9.28 10.83 -5.16
N ASP A 277 -9.86 11.90 -5.72
CA ASP A 277 -10.74 12.80 -4.96
C ASP A 277 -12.09 12.16 -4.61
N SER A 278 -12.72 11.44 -5.55
CA SER A 278 -13.98 10.74 -5.29
C SER A 278 -13.81 9.60 -4.29
N LEU A 279 -12.70 8.86 -4.35
CA LEU A 279 -12.38 7.82 -3.38
C LEU A 279 -12.17 8.41 -1.98
N ASN A 280 -11.39 9.50 -1.86
CA ASN A 280 -11.20 10.19 -0.59
C ASN A 280 -12.53 10.67 -0.01
N MET A 281 -13.41 11.21 -0.84
CA MET A 281 -14.76 11.62 -0.41
C MET A 281 -15.60 10.45 0.08
N ILE A 282 -15.56 9.31 -0.60
CA ILE A 282 -16.22 8.07 -0.14
C ILE A 282 -15.70 7.66 1.23
N PHE A 283 -14.39 7.69 1.45
CA PHE A 283 -13.79 7.30 2.73
C PHE A 283 -14.13 8.28 3.85
N VAL A 284 -14.20 9.59 3.58
CA VAL A 284 -14.71 10.59 4.54
C VAL A 284 -16.14 10.27 4.94
N VAL A 285 -17.02 10.05 3.95
CA VAL A 285 -18.44 9.74 4.18
C VAL A 285 -18.60 8.46 5.01
N LEU A 286 -17.91 7.39 4.65
CA LEU A 286 -17.97 6.12 5.38
C LEU A 286 -17.36 6.25 6.79
N GLY A 287 -16.23 6.95 6.92
CA GLY A 287 -15.60 7.21 8.21
C GLY A 287 -16.52 7.95 9.17
N LEU A 288 -17.20 9.00 8.69
CA LEU A 288 -18.19 9.76 9.47
C LEU A 288 -19.44 8.94 9.80
N ALA A 289 -19.93 8.14 8.86
CA ALA A 289 -21.09 7.27 9.06
C ALA A 289 -20.84 6.17 10.11
N PHE A 290 -19.62 5.63 10.15
CA PHE A 290 -19.25 4.55 11.06
C PHE A 290 -18.65 5.04 12.38
N ALA A 291 -18.27 6.32 12.49
CA ALA A 291 -17.84 6.91 13.74
C ALA A 291 -19.00 7.03 14.74
N ASP A 292 -18.68 6.84 16.02
CA ASP A 292 -19.69 6.92 17.09
C ASP A 292 -20.07 8.37 17.43
N SER A 293 -19.16 9.32 17.16
CA SER A 293 -19.34 10.74 17.45
C SER A 293 -18.29 11.58 16.71
N PRO A 294 -18.47 12.92 16.61
CA PRO A 294 -17.44 13.83 16.09
C PRO A 294 -16.09 13.66 16.81
N ARG A 295 -16.10 13.60 18.13
CA ARG A 295 -14.91 13.39 18.96
C ARG A 295 -14.19 12.09 18.59
N HIS A 296 -14.93 10.99 18.49
CA HIS A 296 -14.35 9.70 18.10
C HIS A 296 -13.72 9.76 16.69
N TYR A 297 -14.38 10.43 15.73
CA TYR A 297 -13.82 10.60 14.38
C TYR A 297 -12.50 11.39 14.41
N VAL A 298 -12.43 12.48 15.18
CA VAL A 298 -11.20 13.29 15.34
C VAL A 298 -10.10 12.48 16.01
N GLU A 299 -10.40 11.67 17.02
CA GLU A 299 -9.43 10.78 17.68
C GLU A 299 -8.85 9.76 16.68
N LEU A 300 -9.71 9.11 15.88
CA LEU A 300 -9.28 8.18 14.84
C LEU A 300 -8.39 8.87 13.79
N LEU A 301 -8.79 10.06 13.32
CA LEU A 301 -8.02 10.82 12.34
C LEU A 301 -6.67 11.30 12.89
N SER A 302 -6.64 11.76 14.15
CA SER A 302 -5.39 12.18 14.83
C SER A 302 -4.39 11.03 14.96
N ASN A 303 -4.86 9.81 15.22
CA ASN A 303 -4.02 8.62 15.23
C ASN A 303 -3.51 8.26 13.83
N ALA A 304 -4.37 8.36 12.82
CA ALA A 304 -4.01 8.14 11.43
C ALA A 304 -2.95 9.14 10.91
N ALA A 305 -3.03 10.41 11.34
CA ALA A 305 -2.09 11.46 10.94
C ALA A 305 -0.64 11.15 11.34
N LYS A 306 -0.43 10.42 12.44
CA LYS A 306 0.92 9.98 12.86
C LYS A 306 1.59 9.09 11.84
N VAL A 307 0.82 8.24 11.16
CA VAL A 307 1.32 7.33 10.13
C VAL A 307 1.53 8.06 8.80
N ALA A 308 0.73 9.10 8.54
CA ALA A 308 0.79 9.87 7.31
C ALA A 308 1.89 10.95 7.30
N GLY A 309 2.39 11.34 8.47
CA GLY A 309 3.37 12.43 8.62
C GLY A 309 4.60 12.35 7.72
N PRO A 310 5.30 11.21 7.61
CA PRO A 310 6.47 11.07 6.75
C PRO A 310 6.23 11.45 5.29
N PHE A 311 5.03 11.21 4.74
CA PHE A 311 4.72 11.50 3.35
C PHE A 311 4.73 13.00 3.03
N LEU A 312 4.46 13.85 4.03
CA LEU A 312 4.50 15.32 3.87
C LEU A 312 5.86 15.86 3.40
N ILE A 313 6.95 15.17 3.75
CA ILE A 313 8.31 15.58 3.38
C ILE A 313 8.85 14.72 2.24
N GLN A 314 8.56 13.42 2.23
CA GLN A 314 9.10 12.50 1.22
C GLN A 314 8.58 12.81 -0.19
N TYR A 315 7.29 13.10 -0.35
CA TYR A 315 6.72 13.36 -1.69
C TYR A 315 7.25 14.65 -2.34
N PRO A 316 7.40 15.78 -1.64
CA PRO A 316 8.09 16.95 -2.18
C PRO A 316 9.54 16.66 -2.59
N LEU A 317 10.28 15.85 -1.83
CA LEU A 317 11.63 15.42 -2.22
C LEU A 317 11.61 14.62 -3.53
N TYR A 318 10.68 13.68 -3.68
CA TYR A 318 10.50 12.93 -4.93
C TYR A 318 10.07 13.84 -6.09
N SER A 319 9.29 14.88 -5.81
CA SER A 319 8.92 15.91 -6.80
C SER A 319 10.13 16.69 -7.29
N GLY A 320 10.98 17.15 -6.38
CA GLY A 320 12.24 17.82 -6.74
C GLY A 320 13.18 16.90 -7.53
N LEU A 321 13.29 15.64 -7.10
CA LEU A 321 14.06 14.61 -7.82
C LEU A 321 13.53 14.37 -9.25
N MET A 322 12.21 14.28 -9.41
CA MET A 322 11.54 14.16 -10.70
C MET A 322 11.91 15.33 -11.63
N GLY A 323 11.82 16.57 -11.14
CA GLY A 323 12.17 17.76 -11.92
C GLY A 323 13.66 17.78 -12.30
N LEU A 324 14.55 17.47 -11.37
CA LEU A 324 15.99 17.38 -11.65
C LEU A 324 16.28 16.36 -12.76
N ILE A 325 15.70 15.17 -12.71
CA ILE A 325 15.88 14.11 -13.71
C ILE A 325 15.30 14.53 -15.06
N ALA A 326 14.15 15.19 -15.08
CA ALA A 326 13.49 15.62 -16.31
C ALA A 326 14.26 16.76 -17.01
N ASP A 327 14.57 17.82 -16.27
CA ASP A 327 15.13 19.05 -16.85
C ASP A 327 16.62 18.91 -17.19
N SER A 328 17.37 18.07 -16.45
CA SER A 328 18.80 17.84 -16.74
C SER A 328 19.07 16.99 -17.99
N GLY A 329 18.06 16.34 -18.56
CA GLY A 329 18.25 15.34 -19.62
C GLY A 329 18.70 13.96 -19.12
N LEU A 330 18.92 13.79 -17.80
CA LEU A 330 19.27 12.50 -17.21
C LEU A 330 18.17 11.47 -17.47
N GLY A 331 16.91 11.91 -17.45
CA GLY A 331 15.76 11.07 -17.81
C GLY A 331 15.88 10.49 -19.21
N ALA A 332 16.30 11.29 -20.20
CA ALA A 332 16.51 10.84 -21.59
C ALA A 332 17.60 9.76 -21.69
N LEU A 333 18.69 9.88 -20.91
CA LEU A 333 19.73 8.85 -20.85
C LEU A 333 19.22 7.53 -20.31
N ILE A 334 18.40 7.58 -19.23
CA ILE A 334 17.79 6.38 -18.65
C ILE A 334 16.78 5.75 -19.63
N VAL A 335 15.96 6.57 -20.29
CA VAL A 335 15.03 6.12 -21.36
C VAL A 335 15.81 5.42 -22.48
N GLY A 336 16.92 6.03 -22.94
CA GLY A 336 17.80 5.42 -23.95
C GLY A 336 18.31 4.03 -23.52
N GLY A 337 18.63 3.84 -22.24
CA GLY A 337 18.99 2.54 -21.70
C GLY A 337 17.86 1.51 -21.81
N PHE A 338 16.61 1.88 -21.50
CA PHE A 338 15.44 1.00 -21.69
C PHE A 338 15.21 0.66 -23.17
N VAL A 339 15.26 1.68 -24.03
CA VAL A 339 15.06 1.51 -25.49
C VAL A 339 16.13 0.62 -26.12
N ALA A 340 17.36 0.64 -25.59
CA ALA A 340 18.46 -0.20 -26.09
C ALA A 340 18.29 -1.69 -25.79
N VAL A 341 17.57 -2.05 -24.70
CA VAL A 341 17.45 -3.44 -24.22
C VAL A 341 16.05 -4.02 -24.36
N ALA A 342 15.04 -3.18 -24.56
CA ALA A 342 13.63 -3.57 -24.61
C ALA A 342 13.02 -3.31 -25.99
N ASN A 343 11.88 -3.93 -26.24
CA ASN A 343 10.95 -3.61 -27.32
C ASN A 343 9.54 -3.40 -26.74
N ALA A 344 8.56 -3.14 -27.59
CA ALA A 344 7.17 -2.90 -27.14
C ALA A 344 6.60 -4.02 -26.25
N GLU A 345 6.93 -5.28 -26.53
CA GLU A 345 6.44 -6.45 -25.81
C GLU A 345 7.21 -6.71 -24.50
N THR A 346 8.51 -6.46 -24.48
CA THR A 346 9.38 -6.77 -23.33
C THR A 346 9.53 -5.61 -22.34
N LEU A 347 9.17 -4.37 -22.73
CA LEU A 347 9.24 -3.22 -21.84
C LEU A 347 8.45 -3.40 -20.52
N PRO A 348 7.24 -3.99 -20.51
CA PRO A 348 6.54 -4.26 -19.26
C PRO A 348 7.34 -5.14 -18.29
N ILE A 349 8.10 -6.13 -18.79
CA ILE A 349 8.93 -7.02 -17.98
C ILE A 349 10.12 -6.27 -17.39
N TRP A 350 10.83 -5.50 -18.20
CA TRP A 350 11.95 -4.67 -17.73
C TRP A 350 11.46 -3.63 -16.71
N THR A 351 10.30 -3.05 -16.95
CA THR A 351 9.64 -2.11 -16.03
C THR A 351 9.30 -2.79 -14.72
N PHE A 352 8.75 -4.00 -14.73
CA PHE A 352 8.44 -4.80 -13.53
C PHE A 352 9.68 -5.02 -12.65
N PHE A 353 10.78 -5.51 -13.25
CA PHE A 353 12.01 -5.76 -12.49
C PHE A 353 12.67 -4.47 -11.99
N SER A 354 12.72 -3.43 -12.83
CA SER A 354 13.26 -2.14 -12.41
C SER A 354 12.41 -1.49 -11.30
N ALA A 355 11.09 -1.66 -11.35
CA ALA A 355 10.19 -1.20 -10.30
C ALA A 355 10.42 -1.98 -9.00
N GLY A 356 10.54 -3.29 -9.06
CA GLY A 356 10.87 -4.12 -7.89
C GLY A 356 12.21 -3.75 -7.27
N PHE A 357 13.22 -3.45 -8.09
CA PHE A 357 14.52 -2.98 -7.60
C PHE A 357 14.41 -1.60 -6.96
N LEU A 358 13.76 -0.65 -7.62
CA LEU A 358 13.63 0.73 -7.14
C LEU A 358 12.81 0.80 -5.84
N ASN A 359 11.83 -0.08 -5.68
CA ASN A 359 11.01 -0.18 -4.46
C ASN A 359 11.84 -0.50 -3.19
N MET A 360 12.97 -1.14 -3.31
CA MET A 360 13.86 -1.35 -2.17
C MET A 360 14.36 -0.02 -1.58
N PHE A 361 14.37 1.03 -2.38
CA PHE A 361 14.81 2.38 -2.02
C PHE A 361 13.64 3.35 -1.82
N ILE A 362 12.58 3.22 -2.61
CA ILE A 362 11.38 4.07 -2.55
C ILE A 362 10.15 3.19 -2.27
N PRO A 363 9.91 2.76 -1.01
CA PRO A 363 8.83 1.84 -0.67
C PRO A 363 7.45 2.55 -0.63
N SER A 364 7.09 3.19 -1.73
CA SER A 364 5.86 3.97 -1.87
C SER A 364 5.46 4.04 -3.34
N ALA A 365 4.36 3.39 -3.72
CA ALA A 365 3.89 3.33 -5.10
C ALA A 365 3.73 4.72 -5.75
N GLY A 366 3.13 5.68 -5.02
CA GLY A 366 2.99 7.04 -5.51
C GLY A 366 4.32 7.80 -5.64
N GLY A 367 5.20 7.66 -4.63
CA GLY A 367 6.53 8.27 -4.67
C GLY A 367 7.42 7.67 -5.77
N GLN A 368 7.38 6.35 -5.92
CA GLN A 368 8.09 5.66 -6.99
C GLN A 368 7.57 6.06 -8.38
N TRP A 369 6.23 6.14 -8.55
CA TRP A 369 5.64 6.59 -9.81
C TRP A 369 6.04 8.02 -10.16
N ALA A 370 6.15 8.91 -9.19
CA ALA A 370 6.63 10.27 -9.43
C ALA A 370 8.01 10.30 -10.09
N VAL A 371 8.90 9.37 -9.71
CA VAL A 371 10.27 9.29 -10.24
C VAL A 371 10.33 8.42 -11.49
N GLN A 372 9.75 7.22 -11.45
CA GLN A 372 9.88 6.23 -12.52
C GLN A 372 8.86 6.42 -13.65
N GLY A 373 7.65 6.92 -13.32
CA GLY A 373 6.55 7.07 -14.27
C GLY A 373 6.91 7.87 -15.52
N PRO A 374 7.48 9.08 -15.41
CA PRO A 374 7.90 9.86 -16.58
C PRO A 374 8.89 9.13 -17.49
N ILE A 375 9.80 8.36 -16.90
CA ILE A 375 10.84 7.61 -17.63
C ILE A 375 10.22 6.46 -18.42
N VAL A 376 9.45 5.61 -17.74
CA VAL A 376 8.90 4.40 -18.39
C VAL A 376 7.77 4.72 -19.37
N THR A 377 7.02 5.79 -19.14
CA THR A 377 6.01 6.26 -20.11
C THR A 377 6.65 6.84 -21.36
N GLU A 378 7.75 7.57 -21.24
CA GLU A 378 8.51 8.07 -22.41
C GLU A 378 9.13 6.91 -23.19
N ALA A 379 9.71 5.91 -22.52
CA ALA A 379 10.20 4.69 -23.17
C ALA A 379 9.05 3.94 -23.89
N ALA A 380 7.87 3.87 -23.27
CA ALA A 380 6.69 3.25 -23.87
C ALA A 380 6.25 3.98 -25.16
N ILE A 381 6.24 5.32 -25.13
CA ILE A 381 5.90 6.13 -26.32
C ILE A 381 6.91 5.85 -27.44
N GLN A 382 8.21 5.86 -27.15
CA GLN A 382 9.26 5.65 -28.16
C GLN A 382 9.26 4.25 -28.75
N LEU A 383 8.93 3.23 -27.95
CA LEU A 383 8.87 1.83 -28.39
C LEU A 383 7.49 1.42 -28.94
N GLY A 384 6.47 2.27 -28.84
CA GLY A 384 5.10 1.93 -29.18
C GLY A 384 4.48 0.86 -28.25
N ALA A 385 4.93 0.80 -26.99
CA ALA A 385 4.40 -0.14 -26.00
C ALA A 385 3.08 0.34 -25.40
N ASP A 386 2.28 -0.59 -24.87
CA ASP A 386 1.00 -0.30 -24.19
C ASP A 386 1.27 0.42 -22.86
N ILE A 387 0.95 1.73 -22.81
CA ILE A 387 1.20 2.59 -21.66
C ILE A 387 0.44 2.11 -20.40
N PRO A 388 -0.87 1.75 -20.44
CA PRO A 388 -1.56 1.17 -19.31
C PRO A 388 -0.84 -0.04 -18.71
N ARG A 389 -0.36 -0.94 -19.56
CA ARG A 389 0.37 -2.15 -19.15
C ARG A 389 1.73 -1.83 -18.53
N VAL A 390 2.48 -0.89 -19.10
CA VAL A 390 3.75 -0.41 -18.55
C VAL A 390 3.53 0.25 -17.18
N ALA A 391 2.50 1.08 -17.04
CA ALA A 391 2.15 1.71 -15.75
C ALA A 391 1.78 0.67 -14.68
N MET A 392 0.98 -0.32 -15.06
CA MET A 392 0.64 -1.41 -14.14
C MET A 392 1.85 -2.29 -13.81
N SER A 393 2.82 -2.43 -14.73
CA SER A 393 4.07 -3.13 -14.44
C SER A 393 4.88 -2.45 -13.34
N VAL A 394 4.83 -1.12 -13.25
CA VAL A 394 5.40 -0.39 -12.09
C VAL A 394 4.62 -0.76 -10.82
N ALA A 395 3.29 -0.72 -10.86
CA ALA A 395 2.46 -1.00 -9.69
C ALA A 395 2.66 -2.43 -9.14
N VAL A 396 2.69 -3.43 -10.03
CA VAL A 396 2.85 -4.82 -9.61
C VAL A 396 4.31 -5.18 -9.30
N GLY A 397 5.30 -4.53 -9.93
CA GLY A 397 6.72 -4.70 -9.63
C GLY A 397 7.10 -4.12 -8.27
N GLU A 398 6.55 -2.93 -7.95
CA GLU A 398 6.69 -2.31 -6.65
C GLU A 398 6.12 -3.22 -5.55
N VAL A 399 4.85 -3.58 -5.66
CA VAL A 399 4.18 -4.36 -4.63
C VAL A 399 4.72 -5.79 -4.51
N TRP A 400 5.27 -6.35 -5.58
CA TRP A 400 5.94 -7.66 -5.55
C TRP A 400 7.07 -7.68 -4.52
N THR A 401 7.96 -6.69 -4.55
CA THR A 401 9.08 -6.62 -3.60
C THR A 401 8.68 -6.05 -2.24
N ASN A 402 7.50 -5.42 -2.11
CA ASN A 402 6.93 -5.08 -0.79
C ASN A 402 6.74 -6.32 0.09
N THR A 403 6.58 -7.52 -0.47
CA THR A 403 6.55 -8.76 0.32
C THR A 403 7.74 -8.94 1.24
N ILE A 404 8.92 -8.49 0.81
CA ILE A 404 10.18 -8.61 1.57
C ILE A 404 10.70 -7.27 2.08
N GLN A 405 9.96 -6.16 1.86
CA GLN A 405 10.38 -4.82 2.27
C GLN A 405 10.11 -4.60 3.78
N PRO A 406 11.17 -4.49 4.62
CA PRO A 406 10.98 -4.41 6.06
C PRO A 406 10.19 -3.19 6.53
N LEU A 407 10.39 -2.04 5.88
CA LEU A 407 9.72 -0.80 6.24
C LEU A 407 8.21 -0.85 5.96
N TYR A 408 7.82 -1.55 4.89
CA TYR A 408 6.41 -1.76 4.56
C TYR A 408 5.70 -2.69 5.56
N ALA A 409 6.44 -3.63 6.17
CA ALA A 409 5.91 -4.56 7.16
C ALA A 409 5.73 -3.96 8.57
N VAL A 410 6.39 -2.84 8.88
CA VAL A 410 6.42 -2.24 10.24
C VAL A 410 5.03 -2.07 10.87
N PRO A 411 3.99 -1.51 10.19
CA PRO A 411 2.68 -1.35 10.79
C PRO A 411 2.03 -2.68 11.19
N VAL A 412 2.15 -3.70 10.33
CA VAL A 412 1.60 -5.04 10.56
C VAL A 412 2.29 -5.70 11.74
N LEU A 413 3.62 -5.63 11.79
CA LEU A 413 4.44 -6.23 12.85
C LEU A 413 4.21 -5.55 14.21
N ALA A 414 4.10 -4.23 14.23
CA ALA A 414 3.81 -3.48 15.45
C ALA A 414 2.45 -3.89 16.05
N ILE A 415 1.41 -4.07 15.22
CA ILE A 415 0.09 -4.56 15.66
C ILE A 415 0.18 -6.01 16.13
N ALA A 416 0.91 -6.87 15.42
CA ALA A 416 1.04 -8.28 15.74
C ALA A 416 1.95 -8.57 16.94
N GLY A 417 2.82 -7.63 17.33
CA GLY A 417 3.83 -7.84 18.37
C GLY A 417 4.91 -8.84 17.94
N LEU A 418 5.26 -8.85 16.65
CA LEU A 418 6.27 -9.72 16.05
C LEU A 418 7.45 -8.91 15.48
N HIS A 419 8.57 -9.58 15.29
CA HIS A 419 9.71 -9.03 14.55
C HIS A 419 9.67 -9.47 13.09
N ILE A 420 10.28 -8.68 12.20
CA ILE A 420 10.35 -8.98 10.76
C ILE A 420 10.95 -10.37 10.48
N ARG A 421 11.94 -10.80 11.26
CA ARG A 421 12.57 -12.12 11.15
C ARG A 421 11.61 -13.30 11.35
N ASP A 422 10.52 -13.08 12.09
CA ASP A 422 9.56 -14.14 12.38
C ASP A 422 8.68 -14.47 11.18
N ILE A 423 8.49 -13.52 10.25
CA ILE A 423 7.65 -13.69 9.05
C ILE A 423 8.43 -13.75 7.74
N MET A 424 9.68 -13.26 7.70
CA MET A 424 10.45 -13.05 6.47
C MET A 424 10.61 -14.32 5.64
N GLY A 425 10.81 -15.49 6.25
CA GLY A 425 10.90 -16.75 5.53
C GLY A 425 9.66 -17.06 4.68
N TYR A 426 8.47 -16.77 5.21
CA TYR A 426 7.20 -16.93 4.51
C TYR A 426 7.04 -15.89 3.42
N CYS A 427 7.49 -14.66 3.67
CA CYS A 427 7.47 -13.56 2.72
C CYS A 427 8.35 -13.84 1.48
N VAL A 428 9.52 -14.44 1.65
CA VAL A 428 10.39 -14.88 0.54
C VAL A 428 9.69 -15.94 -0.33
N ILE A 429 9.00 -16.91 0.29
CA ILE A 429 8.23 -17.90 -0.48
C ILE A 429 7.07 -17.24 -1.22
N ALA A 430 6.40 -16.27 -0.60
CA ALA A 430 5.37 -15.47 -1.26
C ALA A 430 5.94 -14.72 -2.47
N LEU A 431 7.07 -14.02 -2.32
CA LEU A 431 7.78 -13.34 -3.41
C LEU A 431 8.05 -14.27 -4.60
N LEU A 432 8.60 -15.46 -4.32
CA LEU A 432 8.91 -16.47 -5.35
C LEU A 432 7.64 -17.05 -6.00
N THR A 433 6.54 -17.14 -5.25
CA THR A 433 5.24 -17.59 -5.76
C THR A 433 4.58 -16.55 -6.67
N LEU A 434 4.71 -15.27 -6.32
CA LEU A 434 4.10 -14.16 -7.03
C LEU A 434 4.82 -13.84 -8.35
N ALA A 435 6.15 -13.98 -8.40
CA ALA A 435 6.92 -13.66 -9.59
C ALA A 435 6.42 -14.34 -10.87
N PRO A 436 6.23 -15.70 -10.92
CA PRO A 436 5.71 -16.34 -12.11
C PRO A 436 4.28 -15.91 -12.46
N ILE A 437 3.43 -15.59 -11.49
CA ILE A 437 2.06 -15.09 -11.74
C ILE A 437 2.12 -13.75 -12.48
N TYR A 438 2.90 -12.79 -11.97
CA TYR A 438 3.07 -11.49 -12.60
C TYR A 438 3.73 -11.59 -13.98
N LEU A 439 4.84 -12.33 -14.08
CA LEU A 439 5.58 -12.47 -15.33
C LEU A 439 4.74 -13.15 -16.41
N THR A 440 4.01 -14.21 -16.08
CA THR A 440 3.11 -14.86 -17.03
C THR A 440 2.07 -13.88 -17.57
N ALA A 441 1.45 -13.10 -16.70
CA ALA A 441 0.47 -12.11 -17.13
C ALA A 441 1.10 -11.00 -17.99
N LEU A 442 2.29 -10.52 -17.65
CA LEU A 442 2.99 -9.48 -18.41
C LEU A 442 3.55 -9.98 -19.75
N MET A 443 3.77 -11.29 -19.91
CA MET A 443 4.27 -11.88 -21.16
C MET A 443 3.15 -12.24 -22.14
N PHE A 444 2.04 -12.75 -21.66
CA PHE A 444 1.03 -13.40 -22.52
C PHE A 444 -0.27 -12.62 -22.67
N PHE A 445 -0.44 -11.55 -21.95
CA PHE A 445 -1.63 -10.73 -21.97
C PHE A 445 -1.31 -9.25 -22.17
#